data_6773f70c3632d9fb754ab18befbad91e
#
_entry.id   6773f70c3632d9fb754ab18befbad91e
#
_cell.length_a   1.000
_cell.length_b   1.000
_cell.length_c   1.000
_cell.angle_alpha   90.00
_cell.angle_beta   90.00
_cell.angle_gamma   90.00
#
_symmetry.space_group_name_H-M   'P 1'
#
loop_
_entity.id
_entity.type
_entity.pdbx_description
1 polymer ?
#
loop_
_entity_poly.entity_id
_entity_poly.type
_entity_poly.pdbx_seq_one_letter_code
_entity_poly.pdbx_strand_id
1 'polypeptide(L)'
;MIFGAHMTLYSRDAEADRAFLRDVLGFAAVDAGQGWLILALPPAEAAVHPAENGDRMDGRHELFFMCDDLTAEIAALAGKGVQCAPVQEARWGSITKIRLPGGGEVGLYQPKHPTALGLAS
;
A
#
# COMPACT_ATOMS: atom_id res chain seq x y z
N MET A 1 8.68 10.13 -22.91
CA MET A 1 8.10 8.87 -22.40
C MET A 1 8.05 8.91 -20.89
N ILE A 2 6.88 8.65 -20.32
CA ILE A 2 6.77 8.46 -18.87
C ILE A 2 7.19 7.02 -18.57
N PHE A 3 8.19 6.83 -17.70
CA PHE A 3 8.76 5.49 -17.48
C PHE A 3 8.45 4.92 -16.07
N GLY A 4 7.84 5.69 -15.19
CA GLY A 4 7.53 5.19 -13.87
C GLY A 4 6.76 6.19 -13.05
N ALA A 5 6.47 5.82 -11.81
CA ALA A 5 5.82 6.70 -10.85
C ALA A 5 6.50 6.56 -9.49
N HIS A 6 6.49 7.63 -8.73
CA HIS A 6 7.08 7.70 -7.40
C HIS A 6 5.98 8.17 -6.44
N MET A 7 5.79 7.43 -5.34
CA MET A 7 4.81 7.79 -4.32
C MET A 7 5.55 8.17 -3.04
N THR A 8 5.12 9.25 -2.42
CA THR A 8 5.70 9.69 -1.14
C THR A 8 4.67 9.51 -0.03
N LEU A 9 5.07 8.84 1.03
CA LEU A 9 4.28 8.68 2.25
C LEU A 9 4.88 9.58 3.31
N TYR A 10 4.05 10.41 3.92
CA TYR A 10 4.48 11.27 5.02
C TYR A 10 4.27 10.53 6.33
N SER A 11 5.27 10.59 7.23
CA SER A 11 5.28 9.78 8.43
C SER A 11 5.87 10.55 9.61
N ARG A 12 5.36 10.28 10.79
CA ARG A 12 5.94 10.81 12.04
C ARG A 12 7.22 10.09 12.40
N ASP A 13 7.43 8.89 11.85
CA ASP A 13 8.63 8.11 12.10
C ASP A 13 9.03 7.45 10.78
N ALA A 14 9.64 8.24 9.91
CA ALA A 14 9.98 7.79 8.57
C ALA A 14 10.98 6.63 8.59
N GLU A 15 11.92 6.63 9.52
CA GLU A 15 12.90 5.54 9.63
C GLU A 15 12.21 4.21 9.94
N ALA A 16 11.28 4.21 10.89
CA ALA A 16 10.54 3.00 11.25
C ALA A 16 9.65 2.52 10.11
N ASP A 17 9.01 3.44 9.39
CA ASP A 17 8.16 3.07 8.25
C ASP A 17 9.00 2.48 7.11
N ARG A 18 10.17 3.05 6.81
CA ARG A 18 11.06 2.51 5.79
C ARG A 18 11.49 1.08 6.15
N ALA A 19 11.88 0.87 7.41
CA ALA A 19 12.28 -0.45 7.89
C ALA A 19 11.11 -1.44 7.80
N PHE A 20 9.91 -1.01 8.14
CA PHE A 20 8.71 -1.85 8.05
C PHE A 20 8.44 -2.31 6.61
N LEU A 21 8.48 -1.39 5.67
CA LEU A 21 8.22 -1.71 4.26
C LEU A 21 9.27 -2.66 3.71
N ARG A 22 10.53 -2.48 4.10
CA ARG A 22 11.61 -3.36 3.67
C ARG A 22 11.59 -4.72 4.37
N ASP A 23 11.49 -4.73 5.70
CA ASP A 23 11.75 -5.93 6.50
C ASP A 23 10.48 -6.75 6.75
N VAL A 24 9.32 -6.11 6.90
CA VAL A 24 8.06 -6.81 7.14
C VAL A 24 7.36 -7.11 5.82
N LEU A 25 7.19 -6.12 4.94
CA LEU A 25 6.52 -6.32 3.65
C LEU A 25 7.47 -6.84 2.57
N GLY A 26 8.77 -6.80 2.79
CA GLY A 26 9.74 -7.46 1.93
C GLY A 26 10.12 -6.70 0.67
N PHE A 27 9.91 -5.38 0.61
CA PHE A 27 10.23 -4.61 -0.57
C PHE A 27 11.73 -4.31 -0.63
N ALA A 28 12.32 -4.50 -1.81
CA ALA A 28 13.70 -4.14 -2.04
C ALA A 28 13.86 -2.61 -1.94
N ALA A 29 15.05 -2.17 -1.55
CA ALA A 29 15.30 -0.75 -1.37
C ALA A 29 16.69 -0.38 -1.87
N VAL A 30 16.83 0.87 -2.32
CA VAL A 30 18.13 1.47 -2.57
C VAL A 30 18.31 2.63 -1.60
N ASP A 31 19.53 2.84 -1.13
CA ASP A 31 19.86 3.95 -0.24
C ASP A 31 20.26 5.16 -1.10
N ALA A 32 19.43 6.19 -1.09
CA ALA A 32 19.69 7.43 -1.83
C ALA A 32 20.65 8.36 -1.06
N GLY A 33 21.11 7.93 0.11
CA GLY A 33 22.05 8.65 0.93
C GLY A 33 21.63 8.70 2.39
N GLN A 34 22.53 8.37 3.29
CA GLN A 34 22.36 8.52 4.73
C GLN A 34 21.12 7.84 5.30
N GLY A 35 20.79 6.65 4.79
CA GLY A 35 19.63 5.90 5.26
C GLY A 35 18.30 6.27 4.63
N TRP A 36 18.30 7.19 3.66
CA TRP A 36 17.09 7.54 2.93
C TRP A 36 16.78 6.46 1.91
N LEU A 37 15.99 5.49 2.32
CA LEU A 37 15.64 4.36 1.46
C LEU A 37 14.56 4.75 0.46
N ILE A 38 14.78 4.36 -0.80
CA ILE A 38 13.76 4.38 -1.84
C ILE A 38 13.34 2.95 -2.08
N LEU A 39 12.07 2.67 -1.94
CA LEU A 39 11.53 1.32 -1.93
C LEU A 39 10.96 0.95 -3.29
N ALA A 40 11.29 -0.23 -3.76
CA ALA A 40 10.74 -0.78 -4.99
C ALA A 40 9.35 -1.34 -4.70
N LEU A 41 8.32 -0.72 -5.25
CA LEU A 41 6.95 -1.19 -5.10
C LEU A 41 6.63 -2.24 -6.16
N PRO A 42 5.61 -3.09 -5.92
CA PRO A 42 5.07 -3.96 -6.96
C PRO A 42 4.52 -3.15 -8.14
N PRO A 43 4.28 -3.78 -9.30
CA PRO A 43 3.57 -3.10 -10.39
C PRO A 43 2.28 -2.46 -9.88
N ALA A 44 1.91 -1.32 -10.44
CA ALA A 44 0.83 -0.50 -9.90
C ALA A 44 -0.19 -0.12 -10.97
N GLU A 45 -1.40 0.14 -10.52
CA GLU A 45 -2.47 0.71 -11.32
C GLU A 45 -3.05 1.91 -10.54
N ALA A 46 -3.82 2.75 -11.20
CA ALA A 46 -4.45 3.90 -10.55
C ALA A 46 -5.93 3.95 -10.92
N ALA A 47 -6.74 4.29 -9.93
CA ALA A 47 -8.14 4.59 -10.14
C ALA A 47 -8.42 5.99 -9.63
N VAL A 48 -9.40 6.66 -10.23
CA VAL A 48 -9.81 7.99 -9.80
C VAL A 48 -11.23 7.87 -9.26
N HIS A 49 -11.37 8.17 -7.98
CA HIS A 49 -12.65 8.09 -7.29
C HIS A 49 -13.21 9.50 -7.09
N PRO A 50 -14.48 9.73 -7.39
CA PRO A 50 -15.07 11.04 -7.09
C PRO A 50 -15.02 11.33 -5.59
N ALA A 51 -14.66 12.55 -5.23
CA ALA A 51 -14.73 12.99 -3.84
C ALA A 51 -16.19 13.27 -3.49
N GLU A 52 -16.61 12.78 -2.31
CA GLU A 52 -17.96 12.98 -1.83
C GLU A 52 -18.14 14.40 -1.30
N ASN A 53 -19.36 14.93 -1.35
CA ASN A 53 -19.68 16.24 -0.80
C ASN A 53 -19.33 16.31 0.68
N GLY A 54 -18.61 17.36 1.06
CA GLY A 54 -18.15 17.56 2.43
C GLY A 54 -16.97 16.68 2.82
N ASP A 55 -16.54 15.84 1.91
CA ASP A 55 -15.37 14.99 2.09
C ASP A 55 -14.12 15.79 1.79
N ARG A 56 -13.10 15.66 2.64
CA ARG A 56 -11.81 16.34 2.44
C ARG A 56 -10.82 15.46 1.70
N MET A 57 -11.33 14.62 0.82
CA MET A 57 -10.50 13.68 0.05
C MET A 57 -9.96 14.27 -1.25
N ASP A 58 -10.38 15.49 -1.63
CA ASP A 58 -9.87 16.15 -2.83
C ASP A 58 -8.35 16.23 -2.81
N GLY A 59 -7.72 15.71 -3.84
CA GLY A 59 -6.27 15.74 -3.96
C GLY A 59 -5.54 14.77 -3.05
N ARG A 60 -6.23 13.97 -2.25
CA ARG A 60 -5.62 12.93 -1.44
C ARG A 60 -5.37 11.68 -2.27
N HIS A 61 -4.38 10.94 -1.84
CA HIS A 61 -4.04 9.66 -2.46
C HIS A 61 -4.03 8.59 -1.38
N GLU A 62 -4.53 7.42 -1.72
CA GLU A 62 -4.44 6.26 -0.86
C GLU A 62 -3.61 5.18 -1.54
N LEU A 63 -2.77 4.53 -0.77
CA LEU A 63 -1.97 3.40 -1.27
C LEU A 63 -2.63 2.11 -0.82
N PHE A 64 -2.95 1.26 -1.79
CA PHE A 64 -3.42 -0.10 -1.52
C PHE A 64 -2.43 -1.08 -2.16
N PHE A 65 -1.98 -2.05 -1.39
CA PHE A 65 -1.27 -3.18 -1.95
C PHE A 65 -2.29 -4.25 -2.36
N MET A 66 -1.98 -4.98 -3.40
CA MET A 66 -2.87 -5.99 -3.98
C MET A 66 -2.30 -7.37 -3.69
N CYS A 67 -3.17 -8.34 -3.41
CA CYS A 67 -2.77 -9.72 -3.20
C CYS A 67 -3.79 -10.66 -3.85
N ASP A 68 -3.39 -11.90 -4.03
CA ASP A 68 -4.25 -12.93 -4.60
C ASP A 68 -5.01 -13.74 -3.54
N ASP A 69 -4.54 -13.73 -2.29
CA ASP A 69 -5.17 -14.45 -1.19
C ASP A 69 -5.06 -13.64 0.10
N LEU A 70 -6.08 -12.84 0.38
CA LEU A 70 -6.06 -11.94 1.52
C LEU A 70 -6.00 -12.67 2.85
N THR A 71 -6.70 -13.80 2.98
CA THR A 71 -6.68 -14.59 4.22
C THR A 71 -5.27 -15.07 4.53
N ALA A 72 -4.56 -15.57 3.52
CA ALA A 72 -3.19 -16.04 3.68
C ALA A 72 -2.24 -14.90 4.04
N GLU A 73 -2.40 -13.72 3.39
CA GLU A 73 -1.56 -12.57 3.68
C GLU A 73 -1.76 -12.06 5.11
N ILE A 74 -3.00 -11.98 5.57
CA ILE A 74 -3.29 -11.56 6.94
C ILE A 74 -2.65 -12.54 7.94
N ALA A 75 -2.74 -13.84 7.68
CA ALA A 75 -2.13 -14.84 8.54
C ALA A 75 -0.59 -14.72 8.58
N ALA A 76 0.03 -14.49 7.43
CA ALA A 76 1.47 -14.30 7.35
C ALA A 76 1.92 -13.04 8.12
N LEU A 77 1.16 -11.95 8.00
CA LEU A 77 1.44 -10.72 8.74
C LEU A 77 1.26 -10.91 10.25
N ALA A 78 0.23 -11.65 10.66
CA ALA A 78 0.03 -11.96 12.08
C ALA A 78 1.23 -12.74 12.64
N GLY A 79 1.82 -13.64 11.86
CA GLY A 79 3.04 -14.35 12.25
C GLY A 79 4.24 -13.45 12.46
N LYS A 80 4.22 -12.25 11.88
CA LYS A 80 5.26 -11.22 12.06
C LYS A 80 4.87 -10.16 13.09
N GLY A 81 3.79 -10.40 13.84
CA GLY A 81 3.33 -9.46 14.87
C GLY A 81 2.50 -8.30 14.35
N VAL A 82 2.04 -8.36 13.11
CA VAL A 82 1.23 -7.30 12.52
C VAL A 82 -0.24 -7.68 12.59
N GLN A 83 -1.04 -6.84 13.23
CA GLN A 83 -2.47 -7.05 13.32
C GLN A 83 -3.17 -6.17 12.29
N CYS A 84 -3.88 -6.82 11.37
CA CYS A 84 -4.64 -6.13 10.35
C CYS A 84 -6.03 -5.75 10.88
N ALA A 85 -6.63 -4.72 10.28
CA ALA A 85 -8.00 -4.33 10.58
C ALA A 85 -8.98 -5.44 10.16
N PRO A 86 -10.22 -5.44 10.70
CA PRO A 86 -11.23 -6.39 10.24
C PRO A 86 -11.46 -6.27 8.73
N VAL A 87 -11.64 -7.41 8.07
CA VAL A 87 -11.85 -7.45 6.63
C VAL A 87 -13.21 -6.85 6.29
N GLN A 88 -13.22 -5.95 5.32
CA GLN A 88 -14.44 -5.41 4.74
C GLN A 88 -14.63 -5.97 3.34
N GLU A 89 -15.84 -6.42 3.05
CA GLU A 89 -16.18 -6.87 1.72
C GLU A 89 -16.81 -5.72 0.95
N ALA A 90 -16.25 -5.43 -0.22
CA ALA A 90 -16.77 -4.42 -1.11
C ALA A 90 -16.97 -5.04 -2.49
N ARG A 91 -17.69 -4.31 -3.36
CA ARG A 91 -17.92 -4.79 -4.72
C ARG A 91 -16.60 -5.01 -5.47
N TRP A 92 -15.61 -4.20 -5.19
CA TRP A 92 -14.33 -4.21 -5.90
C TRP A 92 -13.25 -5.07 -5.24
N GLY A 93 -13.49 -5.58 -4.04
CA GLY A 93 -12.52 -6.46 -3.40
C GLY A 93 -12.80 -6.73 -1.94
N SER A 94 -11.99 -7.60 -1.38
CA SER A 94 -11.92 -7.85 0.07
C SER A 94 -10.75 -7.04 0.61
N ILE A 95 -10.97 -6.22 1.64
CA ILE A 95 -10.05 -5.15 2.01
C ILE A 95 -9.72 -5.20 3.49
N THR A 96 -8.46 -5.02 3.83
CA THR A 96 -8.05 -4.70 5.20
C THR A 96 -7.12 -3.49 5.18
N LYS A 97 -6.74 -3.02 6.35
CA LYS A 97 -5.80 -1.94 6.54
C LYS A 97 -4.66 -2.42 7.42
N ILE A 98 -3.46 -1.94 7.11
CA ILE A 98 -2.25 -2.18 7.88
C ILE A 98 -1.80 -0.85 8.46
N ARG A 99 -1.62 -0.81 9.78
CA ARG A 99 -1.10 0.39 10.43
C ARG A 99 0.42 0.38 10.38
N LEU A 100 1.00 1.47 9.89
CA LEU A 100 2.44 1.63 9.86
C LEU A 100 2.96 2.15 11.21
N PRO A 101 4.21 1.85 11.58
CA PRO A 101 4.78 2.34 12.85
C PRO A 101 4.69 3.85 13.03
N GLY A 102 4.80 4.61 11.95
CA GLY A 102 4.70 6.06 12.00
C GLY A 102 3.29 6.60 12.14
N GLY A 103 2.27 5.74 12.26
CA GLY A 103 0.87 6.11 12.51
C GLY A 103 0.00 6.21 11.27
N GLY A 104 0.58 6.13 10.07
CA GLY A 104 -0.20 6.07 8.84
C GLY A 104 -0.78 4.69 8.60
N GLU A 105 -1.57 4.58 7.54
CA GLU A 105 -2.17 3.31 7.15
C GLU A 105 -1.98 3.06 5.66
N VAL A 106 -1.82 1.81 5.30
CA VAL A 106 -1.89 1.37 3.90
C VAL A 106 -2.96 0.31 3.78
N GLY A 107 -3.60 0.26 2.63
CA GLY A 107 -4.58 -0.78 2.35
C GLY A 107 -3.92 -2.05 1.85
N LEU A 108 -4.59 -3.17 2.07
CA LEU A 108 -4.24 -4.44 1.47
C LEU A 108 -5.54 -5.08 1.02
N TYR A 109 -5.62 -5.49 -0.25
CA TYR A 109 -6.87 -6.04 -0.73
C TYR A 109 -6.67 -7.11 -1.78
N GLN A 110 -7.67 -7.98 -1.86
CA GLN A 110 -7.78 -8.99 -2.89
C GLN A 110 -8.82 -8.48 -3.89
N PRO A 111 -8.41 -8.10 -5.12
CA PRO A 111 -9.35 -7.51 -6.07
C PRO A 111 -10.41 -8.49 -6.55
N LYS A 112 -11.61 -7.97 -6.77
CA LYS A 112 -12.72 -8.65 -7.44
C LYS A 112 -12.98 -8.04 -8.82
N HIS A 113 -12.16 -7.09 -9.24
CA HIS A 113 -12.27 -6.40 -10.52
C HIS A 113 -11.16 -6.85 -11.46
N PRO A 114 -11.31 -6.67 -12.78
CA PRO A 114 -10.18 -6.85 -13.69
C PRO A 114 -9.08 -5.83 -13.35
N THR A 115 -7.84 -6.27 -13.41
CA THR A 115 -6.71 -5.36 -13.11
C THR A 115 -6.11 -4.81 -14.39
N ALA A 116 -5.49 -3.64 -14.27
CA ALA A 116 -4.78 -3.01 -15.37
C ALA A 116 -3.28 -3.31 -15.35
N LEU A 117 -2.85 -4.18 -14.47
CA LEU A 117 -1.44 -4.55 -14.37
C LEU A 117 -1.03 -5.27 -15.66
N GLY A 118 0.12 -4.87 -16.19
CA GLY A 118 0.62 -5.45 -17.44
C GLY A 118 0.08 -4.83 -18.71
N LEU A 119 -0.82 -3.83 -18.60
CA LEU A 119 -1.35 -3.13 -19.77
C LEU A 119 -0.49 -1.93 -20.19
N ALA A 120 0.65 -1.73 -19.57
CA ALA A 120 1.53 -0.60 -19.89
C ALA A 120 1.90 -0.61 -21.39
N SER A 121 1.79 0.53 -22.02
CA SER A 121 2.13 0.71 -23.43
C SER A 121 3.62 0.96 -23.63
#